data_fdb35e972a82e30cf17157567c02a682
#
_entry.id   fdb35e972a82e30cf17157567c02a682
#
_cell.length_a   1.000
_cell.length_b   1.000
_cell.length_c   1.000
_cell.angle_alpha   90.00
_cell.angle_beta   90.00
_cell.angle_gamma   90.00
#
_symmetry.space_group_name_H-M   'P 1'
#
loop_
_entity.id
_entity.type
_entity.pdbx_description
1 polymer ?
#
loop_
_entity_poly.entity_id
_entity_poly.type
_entity_poly.pdbx_seq_one_letter_code
_entity_poly.pdbx_strand_id
1 'polypeptide(L)'
;LHSIMQNIRDMVRKKWSRYWQNCEEEGQPGWQRIVVSLIFDGIGPCDKETLDILATIGVYQDGIMKREVNGNETIGHIFEYTTQLSVDPTPVLVQPSPGSDNNLVPVQMIFCFKQKNSKKINSHRWVFNALGRLLQPEIVVLVDVGTKLGHLSLYHLWKAFHNNPQLGGACGEIHAMIKHGIKPVSYTHLRAHETKANL
;
A
#
# COMPACT_ATOMS: atom_id res chain seq x y z
N LEU A 1 -3.90 -3.04 5.27
CA LEU A 1 -3.87 -3.59 3.91
C LEU A 1 -5.27 -3.64 3.29
N HIS A 2 -6.28 -4.18 3.99
CA HIS A 2 -7.66 -4.30 3.49
C HIS A 2 -8.22 -2.98 2.94
N SER A 3 -8.07 -1.86 3.66
CA SER A 3 -8.55 -0.55 3.21
C SER A 3 -7.85 -0.04 1.94
N ILE A 4 -6.58 -0.42 1.72
CA ILE A 4 -5.86 -0.12 0.48
C ILE A 4 -6.49 -0.90 -0.68
N MET A 5 -6.73 -2.20 -0.52
CA MET A 5 -7.35 -3.05 -1.55
C MET A 5 -8.76 -2.58 -1.90
N GLN A 6 -9.56 -2.16 -0.90
CA GLN A 6 -10.87 -1.55 -1.15
C GLN A 6 -10.75 -0.25 -1.96
N ASN A 7 -9.81 0.63 -1.60
CA ASN A 7 -9.58 1.88 -2.35
C ASN A 7 -9.16 1.62 -3.80
N ILE A 8 -8.30 0.61 -4.05
CA ILE A 8 -7.91 0.22 -5.40
C ILE A 8 -9.13 -0.26 -6.18
N ARG A 9 -9.95 -1.18 -5.62
CA ARG A 9 -11.19 -1.62 -6.23
C ARG A 9 -12.10 -0.45 -6.61
N ASP A 10 -12.34 0.45 -5.65
CA ASP A 10 -13.26 1.58 -5.84
C ASP A 10 -12.72 2.59 -6.86
N MET A 11 -11.41 2.74 -6.95
CA MET A 11 -10.74 3.59 -7.92
C MET A 11 -10.86 3.03 -9.34
N VAL A 12 -10.52 1.76 -9.56
CA VAL A 12 -10.50 1.16 -10.90
C VAL A 12 -11.91 0.89 -11.44
N ARG A 13 -12.90 0.69 -10.56
CA ARG A 13 -14.32 0.52 -10.94
C ARG A 13 -15.12 1.82 -11.01
N LYS A 14 -14.44 2.97 -10.95
CA LYS A 14 -15.12 4.28 -10.95
C LYS A 14 -15.80 4.58 -12.28
N LYS A 15 -17.11 4.40 -12.32
CA LYS A 15 -17.95 4.59 -13.54
C LYS A 15 -17.85 6.00 -14.16
N TRP A 16 -17.45 7.01 -13.42
CA TRP A 16 -17.36 8.39 -13.91
C TRP A 16 -15.96 8.80 -14.34
N SER A 17 -14.99 7.90 -14.22
CA SER A 17 -13.62 8.16 -14.68
C SER A 17 -13.40 7.52 -16.04
N ARG A 18 -13.39 8.32 -17.09
CA ARG A 18 -13.08 7.84 -18.44
C ARG A 18 -11.75 7.10 -18.50
N TYR A 19 -10.75 7.58 -17.76
CA TYR A 19 -9.44 6.95 -17.73
C TYR A 19 -9.52 5.48 -17.28
N TRP A 20 -10.19 5.20 -16.16
CA TRP A 20 -10.29 3.84 -15.63
C TRP A 20 -11.24 2.96 -16.46
N GLN A 21 -12.26 3.55 -17.08
CA GLN A 21 -13.12 2.82 -18.03
C GLN A 21 -12.39 2.44 -19.31
N ASN A 22 -11.63 3.37 -19.89
CA ASN A 22 -10.85 3.09 -21.10
C ASN A 22 -9.83 1.97 -20.87
N CYS A 23 -9.25 1.84 -19.67
CA CYS A 23 -8.35 0.72 -19.34
C CYS A 23 -9.03 -0.65 -19.55
N GLU A 24 -10.29 -0.79 -19.15
CA GLU A 24 -11.07 -2.03 -19.38
C GLU A 24 -11.38 -2.25 -20.86
N GLU A 25 -11.78 -1.20 -21.58
CA GLU A 25 -12.11 -1.25 -23.01
C GLU A 25 -10.88 -1.57 -23.86
N GLU A 26 -9.70 -1.12 -23.48
CA GLU A 26 -8.41 -1.41 -24.11
C GLU A 26 -7.88 -2.82 -23.80
N GLY A 27 -8.59 -3.60 -22.98
CA GLY A 27 -8.18 -4.94 -22.54
C GLY A 27 -7.03 -4.95 -21.54
N GLN A 28 -6.74 -3.82 -20.92
CA GLN A 28 -5.76 -3.67 -19.84
C GLN A 28 -6.46 -3.23 -18.56
N PRO A 29 -6.97 -4.16 -17.74
CA PRO A 29 -7.70 -3.83 -16.53
C PRO A 29 -6.94 -2.85 -15.65
N GLY A 30 -7.62 -1.84 -15.11
CA GLY A 30 -7.00 -0.74 -14.37
C GLY A 30 -6.13 -1.19 -13.18
N TRP A 31 -6.45 -2.34 -12.54
CA TRP A 31 -5.66 -2.89 -11.46
C TRP A 31 -4.23 -3.29 -11.87
N GLN A 32 -4.00 -3.60 -13.15
CA GLN A 32 -2.66 -3.93 -13.67
C GLN A 32 -1.72 -2.70 -13.70
N ARG A 33 -2.26 -1.51 -13.57
CA ARG A 33 -1.49 -0.25 -13.49
C ARG A 33 -1.12 0.14 -12.06
N ILE A 34 -1.46 -0.70 -11.08
CA ILE A 34 -1.27 -0.39 -9.66
C ILE A 34 -0.46 -1.50 -9.00
N VAL A 35 0.62 -1.12 -8.32
CA VAL A 35 1.44 -2.04 -7.52
C VAL A 35 1.48 -1.55 -6.08
N VAL A 36 1.22 -2.43 -5.13
CA VAL A 36 1.35 -2.17 -3.70
C VAL A 36 2.69 -2.71 -3.21
N SER A 37 3.59 -1.81 -2.81
CA SER A 37 4.89 -2.19 -2.25
C SER A 37 4.86 -2.12 -0.73
N LEU A 38 5.07 -3.26 -0.08
CA LEU A 38 5.18 -3.41 1.37
C LEU A 38 6.65 -3.51 1.74
N ILE A 39 7.18 -2.52 2.45
CA ILE A 39 8.59 -2.50 2.84
C ILE A 39 8.71 -2.69 4.35
N PHE A 40 9.23 -3.84 4.74
CA PHE A 40 9.45 -4.20 6.14
C PHE A 40 10.90 -3.96 6.55
N ASP A 41 11.07 -3.18 7.60
CA ASP A 41 12.37 -2.68 8.04
C ASP A 41 13.01 -3.57 9.11
N GLY A 42 13.43 -4.76 8.68
CA GLY A 42 14.12 -5.75 9.49
C GLY A 42 13.26 -6.96 9.85
N ILE A 43 13.86 -8.14 9.78
CA ILE A 43 13.21 -9.42 10.12
C ILE A 43 12.94 -9.49 11.64
N GLY A 44 13.90 -9.09 12.47
CA GLY A 44 13.78 -9.20 13.92
C GLY A 44 12.61 -8.43 14.55
N PRO A 45 12.37 -7.17 14.20
CA PRO A 45 11.25 -6.40 14.73
C PRO A 45 9.90 -6.69 14.07
N CYS A 46 9.84 -7.60 13.08
CA CYS A 46 8.60 -7.89 12.37
C CYS A 46 7.61 -8.64 13.25
N ASP A 47 6.39 -8.14 13.28
CA ASP A 47 5.29 -8.76 13.99
C ASP A 47 4.86 -10.06 13.31
N LYS A 48 4.77 -11.14 14.10
CA LYS A 48 4.42 -12.47 13.59
C LYS A 48 2.99 -12.51 13.02
N GLU A 49 2.06 -11.85 13.67
CA GLU A 49 0.66 -11.80 13.22
C GLU A 49 0.54 -11.16 11.83
N THR A 50 1.34 -10.14 11.57
CA THR A 50 1.43 -9.50 10.26
C THR A 50 1.99 -10.46 9.20
N LEU A 51 3.01 -11.26 9.51
CA LEU A 51 3.55 -12.27 8.60
C LEU A 51 2.54 -13.40 8.33
N ASP A 52 1.81 -13.84 9.34
CA ASP A 52 0.75 -14.84 9.22
C ASP A 52 -0.37 -14.34 8.29
N ILE A 53 -0.74 -13.07 8.39
CA ILE A 53 -1.69 -12.43 7.47
C ILE A 53 -1.16 -12.41 6.04
N LEU A 54 0.09 -12.00 5.84
CA LEU A 54 0.71 -11.96 4.50
C LEU A 54 0.85 -13.35 3.89
N ALA A 55 1.14 -14.36 4.71
CA ALA A 55 1.16 -15.77 4.29
C ALA A 55 -0.24 -16.25 3.88
N THR A 56 -1.26 -15.91 4.68
CA THR A 56 -2.65 -16.31 4.41
C THR A 56 -3.16 -15.78 3.07
N ILE A 57 -2.77 -14.55 2.69
CA ILE A 57 -3.15 -13.96 1.39
C ILE A 57 -2.17 -14.30 0.26
N GLY A 58 -1.16 -15.12 0.52
CA GLY A 58 -0.22 -15.65 -0.46
C GLY A 58 0.98 -14.76 -0.79
N VAL A 59 1.12 -13.60 -0.14
CA VAL A 59 2.18 -12.62 -0.44
C VAL A 59 3.53 -13.01 0.18
N TYR A 60 3.51 -13.76 1.27
CA TYR A 60 4.70 -14.21 1.97
C TYR A 60 4.73 -15.75 2.06
N GLN A 61 5.90 -16.32 1.93
CA GLN A 61 6.13 -17.76 2.14
C GLN A 61 7.29 -17.95 3.10
N ASP A 62 7.01 -18.60 4.23
CA ASP A 62 8.04 -18.97 5.18
C ASP A 62 8.93 -20.09 4.64
N GLY A 63 10.16 -20.13 5.10
CA GLY A 63 11.11 -21.22 4.81
C GLY A 63 11.82 -21.15 3.45
N ILE A 64 11.44 -20.25 2.52
CA ILE A 64 12.15 -20.11 1.23
C ILE A 64 13.24 -19.03 1.24
N MET A 65 13.34 -18.25 2.31
CA MET A 65 14.35 -17.21 2.44
C MET A 65 15.73 -17.80 2.66
N LYS A 66 16.67 -17.46 1.78
CA LYS A 66 18.07 -17.87 1.93
C LYS A 66 18.86 -16.82 2.71
N ARG A 67 19.66 -17.26 3.66
CA ARG A 67 20.56 -16.36 4.42
C ARG A 67 21.76 -15.91 3.60
N GLU A 68 22.13 -16.69 2.59
CA GLU A 68 23.30 -16.48 1.77
C GLU A 68 23.02 -16.85 0.32
N VAL A 69 23.56 -16.09 -0.62
CA VAL A 69 23.52 -16.34 -2.05
C VAL A 69 24.91 -16.10 -2.63
N ASN A 70 25.51 -17.10 -3.28
CA ASN A 70 26.84 -17.04 -3.89
C ASN A 70 27.94 -16.56 -2.91
N GLY A 71 27.91 -17.03 -1.67
CA GLY A 71 28.92 -16.67 -0.65
C GLY A 71 28.71 -15.30 0.00
N ASN A 72 27.64 -14.59 -0.32
CA ASN A 72 27.30 -13.30 0.26
C ASN A 72 26.03 -13.37 1.11
N GLU A 73 26.03 -12.74 2.27
CA GLU A 73 24.83 -12.59 3.09
C GLU A 73 23.73 -11.82 2.33
N THR A 74 22.51 -12.29 2.41
CA THR A 74 21.36 -11.57 1.84
C THR A 74 21.04 -10.34 2.65
N ILE A 75 20.76 -9.23 1.97
CA ILE A 75 20.39 -7.95 2.60
C ILE A 75 18.87 -7.73 2.67
N GLY A 76 18.12 -8.50 1.92
CA GLY A 76 16.66 -8.47 1.89
C GLY A 76 16.10 -9.53 0.95
N HIS A 77 14.81 -9.78 1.09
CA HIS A 77 14.05 -10.72 0.28
C HIS A 77 12.90 -9.98 -0.38
N ILE A 78 12.60 -10.33 -1.62
CA ILE A 78 11.49 -9.75 -2.37
C ILE A 78 10.56 -10.87 -2.77
N PHE A 79 9.28 -10.71 -2.45
CA PHE A 79 8.19 -11.59 -2.86
C PHE A 79 7.26 -10.81 -3.76
N GLU A 80 6.88 -11.39 -4.87
CA GLU A 80 5.93 -10.82 -5.81
C GLU A 80 4.71 -11.74 -5.90
N TYR A 81 3.54 -11.20 -5.71
CA TYR A 81 2.31 -11.97 -5.79
C TYR A 81 1.11 -11.09 -6.14
N THR A 82 0.20 -11.63 -6.93
CA THR A 82 -1.09 -10.98 -7.23
C THR A 82 -2.19 -11.72 -6.50
N THR A 83 -2.91 -11.02 -5.63
CA THR A 83 -3.95 -11.61 -4.80
C THR A 83 -5.27 -10.84 -4.86
N GLN A 84 -6.38 -11.53 -4.70
CA GLN A 84 -7.70 -10.96 -4.41
C GLN A 84 -8.13 -11.23 -2.96
N LEU A 85 -7.30 -11.97 -2.21
CA LEU A 85 -7.56 -12.29 -0.81
C LEU A 85 -7.17 -11.12 0.08
N SER A 86 -7.93 -10.88 1.12
CA SER A 86 -7.62 -9.89 2.15
C SER A 86 -8.08 -10.39 3.51
N VAL A 87 -7.49 -9.85 4.57
CA VAL A 87 -7.96 -10.05 5.94
C VAL A 87 -8.51 -8.72 6.43
N ASP A 88 -9.75 -8.72 6.88
CA ASP A 88 -10.40 -7.54 7.39
C ASP A 88 -9.96 -7.20 8.83
N PRO A 89 -10.33 -6.05 9.40
CA PRO A 89 -9.97 -5.69 10.78
C PRO A 89 -10.55 -6.60 11.87
N THR A 90 -11.51 -7.47 11.53
CA THR A 90 -12.12 -8.46 12.44
C THR A 90 -11.54 -9.87 12.25
N PRO A 91 -10.29 -10.02 11.91
CA PRO A 91 -9.47 -11.09 11.33
C PRO A 91 -10.26 -12.16 10.55
N VAL A 92 -11.17 -11.70 9.68
CA VAL A 92 -11.92 -12.58 8.78
C VAL A 92 -11.29 -12.54 7.39
N LEU A 93 -11.06 -13.70 6.80
CA LEU A 93 -10.55 -13.82 5.42
C LEU A 93 -11.64 -13.41 4.43
N VAL A 94 -11.38 -12.37 3.68
CA VAL A 94 -12.25 -11.90 2.58
C VAL A 94 -11.80 -12.57 1.29
N GLN A 95 -12.69 -13.38 0.73
CA GLN A 95 -12.49 -14.10 -0.54
C GLN A 95 -13.40 -13.53 -1.63
N PRO A 96 -13.00 -13.62 -2.92
CA PRO A 96 -13.90 -13.32 -4.02
C PRO A 96 -15.13 -14.22 -3.99
N SER A 97 -16.32 -13.63 -4.18
CA SER A 97 -17.57 -14.36 -4.29
C SER A 97 -18.17 -14.12 -5.68
N PRO A 98 -18.44 -15.17 -6.46
CA PRO A 98 -19.03 -15.01 -7.78
C PRO A 98 -20.32 -14.19 -7.75
N GLY A 99 -20.44 -13.22 -8.67
CA GLY A 99 -21.63 -12.36 -8.78
C GLY A 99 -21.77 -11.26 -7.74
N SER A 100 -20.79 -11.07 -6.86
CA SER A 100 -20.80 -9.96 -5.90
C SER A 100 -20.13 -8.72 -6.48
N ASP A 101 -20.83 -7.59 -6.49
CA ASP A 101 -20.28 -6.27 -6.87
C ASP A 101 -19.22 -5.76 -5.89
N ASN A 102 -19.18 -6.33 -4.69
CA ASN A 102 -18.24 -5.94 -3.63
C ASN A 102 -16.90 -6.70 -3.67
N ASN A 103 -16.71 -7.59 -4.65
CA ASN A 103 -15.45 -8.32 -4.80
C ASN A 103 -14.27 -7.37 -4.93
N LEU A 104 -13.19 -7.69 -4.22
CA LEU A 104 -11.90 -7.03 -4.45
C LEU A 104 -11.42 -7.33 -5.88
N VAL A 105 -10.72 -6.40 -6.47
CA VAL A 105 -9.97 -6.65 -7.71
C VAL A 105 -8.65 -7.34 -7.38
N PRO A 106 -7.99 -8.01 -8.34
CA PRO A 106 -6.63 -8.46 -8.15
C PRO A 106 -5.73 -7.27 -7.81
N VAL A 107 -4.83 -7.46 -6.86
CA VAL A 107 -3.85 -6.45 -6.46
C VAL A 107 -2.46 -7.04 -6.56
N GLN A 108 -1.61 -6.41 -7.36
CA GLN A 108 -0.21 -6.77 -7.50
C GLN A 108 0.56 -6.25 -6.28
N MET A 109 1.25 -7.14 -5.60
CA MET A 109 1.99 -6.82 -4.39
C MET A 109 3.45 -7.18 -4.53
N ILE A 110 4.32 -6.28 -4.09
CA ILE A 110 5.75 -6.52 -3.88
C ILE A 110 6.00 -6.39 -2.38
N PHE A 111 6.35 -7.49 -1.74
CA PHE A 111 6.76 -7.51 -0.35
C PHE A 111 8.28 -7.53 -0.26
N CYS A 112 8.86 -6.45 0.20
CA CYS A 112 10.29 -6.32 0.44
C CYS A 112 10.58 -6.46 1.93
N PHE A 113 11.25 -7.54 2.30
CA PHE A 113 11.58 -7.89 3.67
C PHE A 113 13.09 -7.73 3.90
N LYS A 114 13.49 -6.61 4.49
CA LYS A 114 14.91 -6.30 4.73
C LYS A 114 15.46 -7.13 5.89
N GLN A 115 16.72 -7.53 5.79
CA GLN A 115 17.40 -8.31 6.81
C GLN A 115 17.61 -7.48 8.11
N LYS A 116 18.03 -6.23 7.95
CA LYS A 116 18.34 -5.32 9.07
C LYS A 116 17.42 -4.11 9.09
N ASN A 117 17.08 -3.66 10.29
CA ASN A 117 16.40 -2.38 10.48
C ASN A 117 17.38 -1.24 10.18
N SER A 118 17.05 -0.41 9.20
CA SER A 118 17.83 0.75 8.77
C SER A 118 17.01 2.03 8.72
N LYS A 119 15.87 2.02 9.41
CA LYS A 119 14.92 3.12 9.58
C LYS A 119 14.19 3.54 8.30
N LYS A 120 13.18 4.40 8.46
CA LYS A 120 12.23 4.83 7.42
C LYS A 120 12.90 5.37 6.15
N ILE A 121 13.91 6.23 6.29
CA ILE A 121 14.62 6.82 5.14
C ILE A 121 15.27 5.75 4.25
N ASN A 122 15.83 4.70 4.85
CA ASN A 122 16.39 3.60 4.08
C ASN A 122 15.30 2.83 3.34
N SER A 123 14.13 2.62 3.95
CA SER A 123 12.99 1.98 3.27
C SER A 123 12.52 2.80 2.06
N HIS A 124 12.48 4.15 2.17
CA HIS A 124 12.19 5.01 1.03
C HIS A 124 13.22 4.84 -0.10
N ARG A 125 14.51 4.73 0.25
CA ARG A 125 15.57 4.49 -0.76
C ARG A 125 15.38 3.15 -1.48
N TRP A 126 14.95 2.10 -0.79
CA TRP A 126 14.62 0.83 -1.43
C TRP A 126 13.49 0.98 -2.44
N VAL A 127 12.43 1.72 -2.09
CA VAL A 127 11.33 1.99 -3.02
C VAL A 127 11.82 2.79 -4.22
N PHE A 128 12.41 3.97 -4.00
CA PHE A 128 12.71 4.88 -5.10
C PHE A 128 13.91 4.46 -5.95
N ASN A 129 14.97 3.92 -5.33
CA ASN A 129 16.19 3.60 -6.04
C ASN A 129 16.22 2.19 -6.64
N ALA A 130 15.43 1.24 -6.11
CA ALA A 130 15.32 -0.10 -6.65
C ALA A 130 13.99 -0.27 -7.39
N LEU A 131 12.86 -0.36 -6.67
CA LEU A 131 11.56 -0.64 -7.27
C LEU A 131 11.11 0.47 -8.22
N GLY A 132 11.31 1.73 -7.86
CA GLY A 132 10.95 2.88 -8.68
C GLY A 132 11.68 2.92 -10.03
N ARG A 133 12.94 2.48 -10.07
CA ARG A 133 13.70 2.38 -11.33
C ARG A 133 13.20 1.26 -12.25
N LEU A 134 12.71 0.18 -11.67
CA LEU A 134 12.17 -0.96 -12.41
C LEU A 134 10.75 -0.69 -12.90
N LEU A 135 9.90 -0.16 -12.03
CA LEU A 135 8.48 0.04 -12.30
C LEU A 135 8.19 1.37 -13.02
N GLN A 136 9.05 2.36 -12.88
CA GLN A 136 8.92 3.72 -13.43
C GLN A 136 7.51 4.32 -13.20
N PRO A 137 7.02 4.35 -11.94
CA PRO A 137 5.68 4.83 -11.66
C PRO A 137 5.55 6.32 -11.94
N GLU A 138 4.45 6.74 -12.54
CA GLU A 138 4.11 8.16 -12.72
C GLU A 138 3.75 8.82 -11.39
N ILE A 139 3.08 8.10 -10.49
CA ILE A 139 2.63 8.57 -9.19
C ILE A 139 3.00 7.56 -8.12
N VAL A 140 3.60 8.02 -7.04
CA VAL A 140 3.89 7.22 -5.85
C VAL A 140 3.08 7.74 -4.67
N VAL A 141 2.31 6.87 -4.04
CA VAL A 141 1.55 7.18 -2.82
C VAL A 141 2.23 6.52 -1.63
N LEU A 142 2.61 7.33 -0.64
CA LEU A 142 3.18 6.84 0.61
C LEU A 142 2.07 6.72 1.66
N VAL A 143 1.96 5.55 2.27
CA VAL A 143 0.99 5.27 3.34
C VAL A 143 1.75 4.73 4.55
N ASP A 144 1.65 5.42 5.67
CA ASP A 144 2.27 4.97 6.92
C ASP A 144 1.50 3.78 7.51
N VAL A 145 2.23 2.86 8.14
CA VAL A 145 1.65 1.74 8.88
C VAL A 145 0.72 2.26 9.98
N GLY A 146 -0.45 1.63 10.11
CA GLY A 146 -1.49 2.11 11.02
C GLY A 146 -2.48 3.10 10.41
N THR A 147 -2.19 3.65 9.22
CA THR A 147 -3.13 4.53 8.52
C THR A 147 -4.25 3.72 7.87
N LYS A 148 -5.49 4.06 8.21
CA LYS A 148 -6.69 3.56 7.52
C LYS A 148 -7.09 4.57 6.45
N LEU A 149 -7.06 4.16 5.20
CA LEU A 149 -7.50 5.01 4.11
C LEU A 149 -9.02 5.25 4.17
N GLY A 150 -9.41 6.50 4.01
CA GLY A 150 -10.81 6.88 3.81
C GLY A 150 -11.31 6.38 2.45
N HIS A 151 -12.64 6.41 2.27
CA HIS A 151 -13.27 6.02 1.02
C HIS A 151 -12.75 6.87 -0.15
N LEU A 152 -12.30 6.22 -1.23
CA LEU A 152 -11.78 6.87 -2.45
C LEU A 152 -10.56 7.81 -2.24
N SER A 153 -9.85 7.72 -1.12
CA SER A 153 -8.69 8.58 -0.87
C SER A 153 -7.64 8.48 -1.98
N LEU A 154 -7.31 7.25 -2.43
CA LEU A 154 -6.37 7.04 -3.53
C LEU A 154 -6.87 7.64 -4.84
N TYR A 155 -8.16 7.50 -5.13
CA TYR A 155 -8.76 8.10 -6.33
C TYR A 155 -8.64 9.63 -6.32
N HIS A 156 -8.92 10.28 -5.21
CA HIS A 156 -8.84 11.73 -5.11
C HIS A 156 -7.40 12.25 -5.24
N LEU A 157 -6.44 11.58 -4.62
CA LEU A 157 -5.02 11.90 -4.80
C LEU A 157 -4.58 11.71 -6.25
N TRP A 158 -4.87 10.57 -6.84
CA TRP A 158 -4.57 10.30 -8.25
C TRP A 158 -5.21 11.33 -9.18
N LYS A 159 -6.49 11.66 -8.96
CA LYS A 159 -7.22 12.64 -9.77
C LYS A 159 -6.60 14.03 -9.73
N ALA A 160 -6.02 14.44 -8.61
CA ALA A 160 -5.32 15.72 -8.48
C ALA A 160 -4.14 15.80 -9.47
N PHE A 161 -3.32 14.75 -9.57
CA PHE A 161 -2.23 14.67 -10.54
C PHE A 161 -2.73 14.54 -11.98
N HIS A 162 -3.73 13.70 -12.20
CA HIS A 162 -4.32 13.51 -13.54
C HIS A 162 -4.88 14.81 -14.13
N ASN A 163 -5.52 15.64 -13.30
CA ASN A 163 -6.09 16.92 -13.72
C ASN A 163 -5.04 18.06 -13.81
N ASN A 164 -3.90 17.90 -13.16
CA ASN A 164 -2.84 18.90 -13.17
C ASN A 164 -1.46 18.22 -13.34
N PRO A 165 -0.98 18.08 -14.57
CA PRO A 165 0.32 17.43 -14.86
C PRO A 165 1.53 18.16 -14.26
N GLN A 166 1.39 19.40 -13.83
CA GLN A 166 2.47 20.17 -13.18
C GLN A 166 2.48 20.02 -11.66
N LEU A 167 1.56 19.23 -11.10
CA LEU A 167 1.49 19.01 -9.66
C LEU A 167 2.66 18.15 -9.18
N GLY A 168 3.54 18.70 -8.34
CA GLY A 168 4.69 17.99 -7.80
C GLY A 168 4.40 17.16 -6.55
N GLY A 169 3.30 17.42 -5.87
CA GLY A 169 2.90 16.68 -4.66
C GLY A 169 1.49 17.02 -4.19
N ALA A 170 0.86 16.06 -3.51
CA ALA A 170 -0.45 16.22 -2.88
C ALA A 170 -0.50 15.40 -1.59
N CYS A 171 -1.23 15.85 -0.60
CA CYS A 171 -1.48 15.10 0.62
C CYS A 171 -2.97 15.06 0.94
N GLY A 172 -3.40 14.00 1.62
CA GLY A 172 -4.73 13.89 2.19
C GLY A 172 -4.79 14.45 3.60
N GLU A 173 -5.98 14.75 4.07
CA GLU A 173 -6.21 15.11 5.46
C GLU A 173 -6.09 13.88 6.36
N ILE A 174 -5.38 14.00 7.49
CA ILE A 174 -5.17 12.93 8.45
C ILE A 174 -5.99 13.22 9.70
N HIS A 175 -6.85 12.29 10.07
CA HIS A 175 -7.65 12.34 11.28
C HIS A 175 -7.21 11.27 12.27
N ALA A 176 -7.11 11.62 13.55
CA ALA A 176 -6.89 10.64 14.60
C ALA A 176 -8.09 9.72 14.76
N MET A 177 -7.88 8.41 14.73
CA MET A 177 -8.92 7.42 15.05
C MET A 177 -9.08 7.34 16.56
N ILE A 178 -10.23 7.81 17.06
CA ILE A 178 -10.54 7.83 18.49
C ILE A 178 -11.41 6.61 18.82
N LYS A 179 -10.92 5.74 19.71
CA LYS A 179 -11.75 4.71 20.35
C LYS A 179 -12.55 5.37 21.47
N HIS A 180 -13.87 5.24 21.45
CA HIS A 180 -14.80 5.66 22.52
C HIS A 180 -14.96 7.17 22.78
N GLY A 181 -14.90 8.02 21.77
CA GLY A 181 -15.36 9.43 21.89
C GLY A 181 -14.52 10.38 22.75
N ILE A 182 -13.40 9.93 23.31
CA ILE A 182 -12.49 10.78 24.08
C ILE A 182 -11.51 11.41 23.11
N LYS A 183 -11.52 12.75 23.01
CA LYS A 183 -10.54 13.49 22.20
C LYS A 183 -9.19 13.46 22.89
N PRO A 184 -8.14 12.80 22.38
CA PRO A 184 -6.83 12.86 23.00
C PRO A 184 -6.23 14.27 22.85
N VAL A 185 -5.62 14.77 23.89
CA VAL A 185 -4.92 16.09 23.90
C VAL A 185 -3.79 16.14 22.86
N SER A 186 -3.26 15.00 22.45
CA SER A 186 -2.24 14.84 21.38
C SER A 186 -2.69 15.32 19.99
N TYR A 187 -4.00 15.41 19.72
CA TYR A 187 -4.52 15.87 18.44
C TYR A 187 -4.14 17.32 18.11
N THR A 188 -4.17 18.20 19.10
CA THR A 188 -3.79 19.60 18.95
C THR A 188 -2.30 19.78 18.67
N HIS A 189 -1.44 18.88 19.17
CA HIS A 189 0.00 18.93 18.95
C HIS A 189 0.41 18.43 17.56
N LEU A 190 -0.25 17.38 17.04
CA LEU A 190 0.02 16.88 15.69
C LEU A 190 -0.33 17.91 14.61
N ARG A 191 -1.45 18.62 14.76
CA ARG A 191 -1.85 19.67 13.82
C ARG A 191 -0.93 20.88 13.83
N ALA A 192 -0.33 21.22 14.98
CA ALA A 192 0.61 22.35 15.10
C ALA A 192 1.99 22.04 14.47
N HIS A 193 2.40 20.77 14.40
CA HIS A 193 3.65 20.37 13.76
C HIS A 193 3.57 20.31 12.24
N GLU A 194 2.41 19.95 11.67
CA GLU A 194 2.23 19.92 10.20
C GLU A 194 2.19 21.32 9.57
N THR A 195 1.68 22.31 10.29
CA THR A 195 1.64 23.71 9.81
C THR A 195 3.01 24.39 9.79
N LYS A 196 4.02 23.87 10.50
CA LYS A 196 5.40 24.40 10.49
C LYS A 196 6.30 23.80 9.41
N ALA A 197 5.89 22.72 8.77
CA ALA A 197 6.67 22.06 7.71
C ALA A 197 6.35 22.60 6.29
N ASN A 198 5.39 23.50 6.17
CA ASN A 198 4.92 24.07 4.90
C ASN A 198 5.23 25.58 4.75
N LEU A 199 6.26 26.08 5.44
CA LEU A 199 6.80 27.43 5.25
C LEU A 199 8.25 27.38 4.80
#